data_5c8db8201450abc21dd9cf089d9c9e6f
#
_entry.id   5c8db8201450abc21dd9cf089d9c9e6f
#
_cell.length_a   1.000
_cell.length_b   1.000
_cell.length_c   1.000
_cell.angle_alpha   90.00
_cell.angle_beta   90.00
_cell.angle_gamma   90.00
#
_symmetry.space_group_name_H-M   'P 1'
#
loop_
_entity.id
_entity.type
_entity.pdbx_description
1 polymer ?
#
loop_
_entity_poly.entity_id
_entity_poly.type
_entity_poly.pdbx_seq_one_letter_code
_entity_poly.pdbx_strand_id
1 'polypeptide(L)'
;MKIIVDLKILDDRLHQQMPAYATTGSAGLDLRACIDAPITLQAGETTLIPTGIAIHLDNIYYAALILPRSGLGHKHGIVLGNLVGLIDSDYQGQLMVSCWNRSNAAFELNPMERIAQLIIVPVVQAEFHLVDDFDTSERGEGGFGSTGKH
;
A
#
# COMPACT_ATOMS: atom_id res chain seq x y z
N MET A 1 9.18 -0.84 18.49
CA MET A 1 10.45 -0.55 17.77
C MET A 1 10.16 0.46 16.67
N LYS A 2 11.04 1.42 16.50
CA LYS A 2 10.99 2.36 15.37
C LYS A 2 12.26 2.23 14.55
N ILE A 3 12.13 2.36 13.24
CA ILE A 3 13.26 2.44 12.33
C ILE A 3 13.31 3.84 11.71
N ILE A 4 14.48 4.24 11.25
CA ILE A 4 14.65 5.52 10.55
C ILE A 4 14.48 5.26 9.05
N VAL A 5 13.62 6.04 8.42
CA VAL A 5 13.35 5.98 6.96
C VAL A 5 13.57 7.37 6.40
N ASP A 6 14.39 7.48 5.37
CA ASP A 6 14.59 8.76 4.69
C ASP A 6 13.33 9.13 3.91
N LEU A 7 12.89 10.37 4.08
CA LEU A 7 11.72 10.95 3.42
C LEU A 7 12.13 12.15 2.60
N LYS A 8 11.77 12.14 1.33
CA LYS A 8 11.97 13.27 0.41
C LYS A 8 10.63 13.87 0.06
N ILE A 9 10.48 15.17 0.30
CA ILE A 9 9.29 15.95 -0.10
C ILE A 9 9.48 16.39 -1.54
N LEU A 10 8.54 16.09 -2.40
CA LEU A 10 8.55 16.43 -3.83
C LEU A 10 7.60 17.57 -4.16
N ASP A 11 6.67 17.89 -3.27
CA ASP A 11 5.70 18.99 -3.41
C ASP A 11 5.62 19.75 -2.10
N ASP A 12 5.77 21.07 -2.14
CA ASP A 12 5.87 21.91 -0.95
C ASP A 12 4.66 21.82 -0.03
N ARG A 13 3.48 21.46 -0.55
CA ARG A 13 2.27 21.26 0.26
C ARG A 13 2.48 20.20 1.33
N LEU A 14 3.34 19.22 1.09
CA LEU A 14 3.60 18.12 2.03
C LEU A 14 4.41 18.57 3.25
N HIS A 15 5.08 19.72 3.21
CA HIS A 15 5.72 20.29 4.42
C HIS A 15 4.71 20.64 5.50
N GLN A 16 3.48 20.99 5.11
CA GLN A 16 2.39 21.30 6.03
C GLN A 16 1.56 20.07 6.40
N GLN A 17 1.68 18.98 5.63
CA GLN A 17 0.88 17.77 5.78
C GLN A 17 1.75 16.53 5.64
N MET A 18 2.83 16.48 6.39
CA MET A 18 3.75 15.35 6.38
C MET A 18 3.04 14.08 6.86
N PRO A 19 3.44 12.93 6.31
CA PRO A 19 2.93 11.66 6.81
C PRO A 19 3.18 11.54 8.32
N ALA A 20 2.15 11.17 9.05
CA ALA A 20 2.22 10.99 10.50
C ALA A 20 1.25 9.90 10.94
N TYR A 21 1.59 9.24 12.04
CA TYR A 21 0.67 8.32 12.70
C TYR A 21 -0.41 9.13 13.41
N ALA A 22 -1.69 8.82 13.15
CA ALA A 22 -2.82 9.55 13.74
C ALA A 22 -2.91 9.35 15.26
N THR A 23 -2.53 8.16 15.74
CA THR A 23 -2.48 7.82 17.17
C THR A 23 -1.20 7.04 17.46
N THR A 24 -0.86 6.91 18.74
CA THR A 24 0.30 6.12 19.17
C THR A 24 0.22 4.65 18.70
N GLY A 25 -0.99 4.11 18.60
CA GLY A 25 -1.21 2.72 18.20
C GLY A 25 -1.50 2.53 16.70
N SER A 26 -1.46 3.58 15.89
CA SER A 26 -1.69 3.46 14.46
C SER A 26 -0.57 2.67 13.80
N ALA A 27 -0.93 1.71 12.93
CA ALA A 27 0.03 0.95 12.15
C ALA A 27 0.37 1.61 10.82
N GLY A 28 -0.55 2.40 10.26
CA GLY A 28 -0.42 3.03 8.96
C GLY A 28 -0.28 4.54 9.03
N LEU A 29 0.43 5.06 8.04
CA LEU A 29 0.58 6.49 7.76
C LEU A 29 -0.31 6.84 6.58
N ASP A 30 -1.12 7.90 6.67
CA ASP A 30 -1.96 8.32 5.56
C ASP A 30 -1.13 8.86 4.39
N LEU A 31 -1.50 8.46 3.18
CA LEU A 31 -0.99 9.00 1.92
C LEU A 31 -2.07 9.88 1.28
N ARG A 32 -1.65 11.01 0.73
CA ARG A 32 -2.55 12.03 0.18
C ARG A 32 -2.47 12.10 -1.33
N ALA A 33 -3.56 12.49 -1.97
CA ALA A 33 -3.62 12.77 -3.40
C ALA A 33 -2.96 14.12 -3.68
N CYS A 34 -1.71 14.10 -4.12
CA CYS A 34 -0.97 15.32 -4.46
C CYS A 34 -1.32 15.75 -5.89
N ILE A 35 -2.55 16.20 -6.08
CA ILE A 35 -3.09 16.70 -7.34
C ILE A 35 -3.44 18.19 -7.22
N ASP A 36 -3.56 18.89 -8.34
CA ASP A 36 -3.75 20.35 -8.36
C ASP A 36 -5.22 20.76 -8.47
N ALA A 37 -6.06 19.87 -8.98
CA ALA A 37 -7.49 20.10 -9.14
C ALA A 37 -8.25 18.81 -8.86
N PRO A 38 -9.53 18.89 -8.47
CA PRO A 38 -10.35 17.70 -8.32
C PRO A 38 -10.39 16.87 -9.59
N ILE A 39 -10.34 15.55 -9.44
CA ILE A 39 -10.54 14.60 -10.55
C ILE A 39 -11.71 13.70 -10.22
N THR A 40 -12.46 13.31 -11.26
CA THR A 40 -13.55 12.34 -11.12
C THR A 40 -13.08 10.98 -11.56
N LEU A 41 -13.14 10.01 -10.65
CA LEU A 41 -12.93 8.60 -10.97
C LEU A 41 -14.27 8.00 -11.34
N GLN A 42 -14.44 7.63 -12.61
CA GLN A 42 -15.65 6.96 -13.06
C GLN A 42 -15.73 5.55 -12.47
N ALA A 43 -16.92 4.98 -12.46
CA ALA A 43 -17.13 3.59 -12.03
C ALA A 43 -16.20 2.66 -12.82
N GLY A 44 -15.40 1.86 -12.11
CA GLY A 44 -14.45 0.91 -12.71
C GLY A 44 -13.12 1.51 -13.15
N GLU A 45 -12.95 2.82 -13.11
CA GLU A 45 -11.73 3.49 -13.55
C GLU A 45 -10.58 3.29 -12.56
N THR A 46 -9.36 3.12 -13.09
CA THR A 46 -8.10 3.08 -12.33
C THR A 46 -7.18 4.18 -12.83
N THR A 47 -6.59 4.93 -11.92
CA THR A 47 -5.69 6.05 -12.23
C THR A 47 -4.54 6.08 -11.25
N LEU A 48 -3.33 6.36 -11.73
CA LEU A 48 -2.17 6.58 -10.86
C LEU A 48 -2.23 7.98 -10.27
N ILE A 49 -2.19 8.06 -8.95
CA ILE A 49 -2.25 9.31 -8.19
C ILE A 49 -0.91 9.54 -7.50
N PRO A 50 -0.24 10.67 -7.74
CA PRO A 50 1.00 10.98 -7.03
C PRO A 50 0.73 11.34 -5.57
N THR A 51 1.67 11.01 -4.70
CA THR A 51 1.59 11.34 -3.26
C THR A 51 2.44 12.53 -2.87
N GLY A 52 3.33 13.00 -3.75
CA GLY A 52 4.22 14.13 -3.47
C GLY A 52 5.40 13.79 -2.57
N ILE A 53 5.62 12.52 -2.27
CA ILE A 53 6.72 12.06 -1.42
C ILE A 53 7.44 10.87 -2.04
N ALA A 54 8.69 10.70 -1.66
CA ALA A 54 9.48 9.52 -1.90
C ALA A 54 10.12 9.08 -0.58
N ILE A 55 10.30 7.77 -0.41
CA ILE A 55 10.98 7.22 0.76
C ILE A 55 12.16 6.36 0.31
N HIS A 56 13.15 6.21 1.17
CA HIS A 56 14.24 5.27 0.96
C HIS A 56 14.44 4.47 2.24
N LEU A 57 14.06 3.20 2.21
CA LEU A 57 14.22 2.31 3.36
C LEU A 57 15.69 1.96 3.59
N ASP A 58 16.41 1.70 2.49
CA ASP A 58 17.83 1.36 2.49
C ASP A 58 18.22 0.25 3.48
N ASN A 59 17.32 -0.72 3.62
CA ASN A 59 17.52 -1.86 4.53
C ASN A 59 16.72 -3.05 4.00
N ILE A 60 17.44 -4.11 3.60
CA ILE A 60 16.84 -5.31 2.99
C ILE A 60 15.91 -6.09 3.93
N TYR A 61 15.93 -5.77 5.22
CA TYR A 61 15.05 -6.43 6.20
C TYR A 61 13.68 -5.77 6.32
N TYR A 62 13.41 -4.71 5.55
CA TYR A 62 12.14 -4.00 5.57
C TYR A 62 11.62 -3.73 4.17
N ALA A 63 10.31 -3.65 4.08
CA ALA A 63 9.58 -3.19 2.90
C ALA A 63 8.48 -2.25 3.35
N ALA A 64 7.92 -1.49 2.42
CA ALA A 64 6.71 -0.74 2.67
C ALA A 64 5.56 -1.32 1.86
N LEU A 65 4.37 -1.26 2.42
CA LEU A 65 3.13 -1.66 1.74
C LEU A 65 2.21 -0.46 1.66
N ILE A 66 1.60 -0.26 0.49
CA ILE A 66 0.51 0.68 0.31
C ILE A 66 -0.80 -0.09 0.31
N LEU A 67 -1.70 0.29 1.21
CA LEU A 67 -2.98 -0.37 1.43
C LEU A 67 -4.12 0.63 1.29
N PRO A 68 -5.34 0.17 0.96
CA PRO A 68 -6.53 1.03 1.00
C PRO A 68 -6.82 1.49 2.43
N ARG A 69 -7.53 2.61 2.55
CA ARG A 69 -8.14 3.03 3.81
C ARG A 69 -9.47 2.29 4.00
N SER A 70 -9.73 1.82 5.21
CA SER A 70 -10.91 0.98 5.48
C SER A 70 -12.24 1.68 5.14
N GLY A 71 -12.42 2.93 5.58
CA GLY A 71 -13.66 3.67 5.33
C GLY A 71 -13.87 3.98 3.85
N LEU A 72 -12.84 4.46 3.18
CA LEU A 72 -12.91 4.81 1.76
C LEU A 72 -13.15 3.57 0.89
N GLY A 73 -12.48 2.47 1.21
CA GLY A 73 -12.64 1.21 0.50
C GLY A 73 -14.02 0.59 0.71
N HIS A 74 -14.48 0.53 1.95
CA HIS A 74 -15.76 -0.10 2.27
C HIS A 74 -16.95 0.73 1.79
N LYS A 75 -16.96 2.04 2.08
CA LYS A 75 -18.12 2.92 1.78
C LYS A 75 -18.20 3.35 0.32
N HIS A 76 -17.04 3.62 -0.29
CA HIS A 76 -16.99 4.24 -1.63
C HIS A 76 -16.34 3.36 -2.68
N GLY A 77 -15.79 2.21 -2.30
CA GLY A 77 -15.12 1.32 -3.24
C GLY A 77 -13.81 1.87 -3.79
N ILE A 78 -13.20 2.85 -3.11
CA ILE A 78 -11.92 3.41 -3.53
C ILE A 78 -10.80 2.60 -2.88
N VAL A 79 -10.17 1.80 -3.70
CA VAL A 79 -9.16 0.81 -3.31
C VAL A 79 -7.95 0.93 -4.25
N LEU A 80 -7.10 -0.07 -4.28
CA LEU A 80 -5.92 -0.09 -5.14
C LEU A 80 -6.13 -1.05 -6.31
N GLY A 81 -5.76 -0.60 -7.52
CA GLY A 81 -5.84 -1.43 -8.72
C GLY A 81 -4.90 -2.63 -8.69
N ASN A 82 -3.77 -2.49 -7.99
CA ASN A 82 -2.83 -3.58 -7.73
C ASN A 82 -3.11 -4.33 -6.42
N LEU A 83 -4.21 -4.02 -5.73
CA LEU A 83 -4.67 -4.55 -4.43
C LEU A 83 -3.75 -4.17 -3.28
N VAL A 84 -2.46 -4.45 -3.38
CA VAL A 84 -1.42 -4.06 -2.43
C VAL A 84 -0.24 -3.53 -3.21
N GLY A 85 0.24 -2.34 -2.87
CA GLY A 85 1.48 -1.80 -3.42
C GLY A 85 2.66 -2.28 -2.60
N LEU A 86 3.61 -2.96 -3.22
CA LEU A 86 4.84 -3.38 -2.56
C LEU A 86 5.97 -2.43 -2.93
N ILE A 87 6.60 -1.84 -1.92
CA ILE A 87 7.71 -0.90 -2.09
C ILE A 87 8.98 -1.56 -1.56
N ASP A 88 9.89 -1.83 -2.47
CA ASP A 88 11.17 -2.45 -2.14
C ASP A 88 12.10 -1.48 -1.41
N SER A 89 13.05 -2.01 -0.66
CA SER A 89 13.97 -1.21 0.16
C SER A 89 14.86 -0.27 -0.66
N ASP A 90 15.13 -0.60 -1.90
CA ASP A 90 15.99 0.18 -2.81
C ASP A 90 15.21 1.11 -3.76
N TYR A 91 13.88 1.13 -3.66
CA TYR A 91 13.07 2.05 -4.46
C TYR A 91 13.17 3.49 -3.90
N GLN A 92 13.49 4.44 -4.77
CA GLN A 92 13.69 5.86 -4.42
C GLN A 92 12.75 6.80 -5.18
N GLY A 93 11.88 6.27 -6.02
CA GLY A 93 10.93 7.06 -6.79
C GLY A 93 9.77 7.59 -5.96
N GLN A 94 9.00 8.50 -6.55
CA GLN A 94 7.77 8.98 -5.91
C GLN A 94 6.84 7.81 -5.63
N LEU A 95 6.24 7.83 -4.44
CA LEU A 95 5.16 6.90 -4.12
C LEU A 95 3.92 7.28 -4.93
N MET A 96 3.40 6.33 -5.67
CA MET A 96 2.21 6.47 -6.50
C MET A 96 1.13 5.53 -5.98
N VAL A 97 -0.10 6.00 -5.95
CA VAL A 97 -1.25 5.18 -5.58
C VAL A 97 -2.01 4.82 -6.86
N SER A 98 -2.07 3.52 -7.16
CA SER A 98 -2.95 2.99 -8.22
C SER A 98 -4.38 2.99 -7.67
N CYS A 99 -5.09 4.09 -7.89
CA CYS A 99 -6.40 4.33 -7.29
C CYS A 99 -7.49 3.77 -8.19
N TRP A 100 -8.26 2.81 -7.69
CA TRP A 100 -9.32 2.11 -8.42
C TRP A 100 -10.66 2.37 -7.77
N ASN A 101 -11.60 2.88 -8.56
CA ASN A 101 -13.02 2.98 -8.17
C ASN A 101 -13.73 1.69 -8.57
N ARG A 102 -13.84 0.75 -7.65
CA ARG A 102 -14.53 -0.53 -7.88
C ARG A 102 -16.04 -0.45 -7.68
N SER A 103 -16.56 0.72 -7.33
CA SER A 103 -18.00 0.92 -7.15
C SER A 103 -18.71 1.12 -8.50
N ASN A 104 -20.02 1.26 -8.45
CA ASN A 104 -20.85 1.55 -9.62
C ASN A 104 -21.24 3.03 -9.73
N ALA A 105 -20.62 3.90 -8.95
CA ALA A 105 -20.86 5.34 -8.96
C ALA A 105 -19.54 6.11 -9.10
N ALA A 106 -19.59 7.25 -9.78
CA ALA A 106 -18.44 8.14 -9.87
C ALA A 106 -18.02 8.66 -8.48
N PHE A 107 -16.73 8.87 -8.29
CA PHE A 107 -16.16 9.42 -7.06
C PHE A 107 -15.29 10.63 -7.38
N GLU A 108 -15.52 11.75 -6.70
CA GLU A 108 -14.68 12.92 -6.83
C GLU A 108 -13.53 12.87 -5.82
N LEU A 109 -12.30 12.93 -6.34
CA LEU A 109 -11.08 12.96 -5.55
C LEU A 109 -10.55 14.39 -5.53
N ASN A 110 -10.35 14.94 -4.33
CA ASN A 110 -9.91 16.31 -4.14
C ASN A 110 -8.40 16.38 -3.83
N PRO A 111 -7.75 17.53 -4.16
CA PRO A 111 -6.35 17.72 -3.81
C PRO A 111 -6.10 17.52 -2.32
N MET A 112 -5.00 16.82 -2.00
CA MET A 112 -4.53 16.54 -0.65
C MET A 112 -5.46 15.67 0.20
N GLU A 113 -6.47 15.06 -0.40
CA GLU A 113 -7.33 14.09 0.26
C GLU A 113 -6.55 12.82 0.60
N ARG A 114 -6.83 12.23 1.75
CA ARG A 114 -6.18 10.97 2.18
C ARG A 114 -6.82 9.80 1.45
N ILE A 115 -6.04 9.11 0.62
CA ILE A 115 -6.56 8.09 -0.31
C ILE A 115 -6.06 6.68 -0.04
N ALA A 116 -4.97 6.54 0.69
CA ALA A 116 -4.36 5.26 0.99
C ALA A 116 -3.57 5.38 2.28
N GLN A 117 -2.94 4.29 2.68
CA GLN A 117 -2.06 4.27 3.85
C GLN A 117 -0.81 3.45 3.57
N LEU A 118 0.28 3.84 4.23
CA LEU A 118 1.58 3.22 4.11
C LEU A 118 1.91 2.52 5.41
N ILE A 119 2.35 1.26 5.35
CA ILE A 119 2.92 0.56 6.51
C ILE A 119 4.33 0.10 6.19
N ILE A 120 5.18 0.06 7.21
CA ILE A 120 6.52 -0.52 7.10
C ILE A 120 6.47 -1.89 7.77
N VAL A 121 6.96 -2.91 7.06
CA VAL A 121 6.92 -4.29 7.54
C VAL A 121 8.30 -4.93 7.48
N PRO A 122 8.63 -5.80 8.43
CA PRO A 122 9.82 -6.63 8.33
C PRO A 122 9.62 -7.70 7.27
N VAL A 123 10.69 -8.00 6.53
CA VAL A 123 10.66 -9.03 5.50
C VAL A 123 11.90 -9.91 5.63
N VAL A 124 11.78 -11.13 5.14
CA VAL A 124 12.91 -12.04 5.00
C VAL A 124 13.03 -12.44 3.54
N GLN A 125 14.26 -12.53 3.06
CA GLN A 125 14.55 -13.07 1.73
C GLN A 125 14.82 -14.56 1.85
N ALA A 126 14.39 -15.34 0.86
CA ALA A 126 14.61 -16.76 0.80
C ALA A 126 15.86 -17.06 -0.03
N GLU A 127 16.64 -18.02 0.44
CA GLU A 127 17.63 -18.71 -0.38
C GLU A 127 17.09 -20.11 -0.66
N PHE A 128 16.97 -20.49 -1.94
CA PHE A 128 16.37 -21.76 -2.30
C PHE A 128 17.41 -22.88 -2.31
N HIS A 129 17.09 -23.97 -1.62
CA HIS A 129 17.78 -25.25 -1.74
C HIS A 129 16.93 -26.17 -2.58
N LEU A 130 17.41 -26.46 -3.79
CA LEU A 130 16.69 -27.31 -4.74
C LEU A 130 16.66 -28.74 -4.22
N VAL A 131 15.47 -29.30 -4.12
CA VAL A 131 15.24 -30.70 -3.71
C VAL A 131 14.33 -31.38 -4.72
N ASP A 132 14.41 -32.71 -4.79
CA ASP A 132 13.55 -33.49 -5.67
C ASP A 132 12.18 -33.76 -5.02
N ASP A 133 12.14 -33.81 -3.70
CA ASP A 133 10.92 -34.09 -2.95
C ASP A 133 10.99 -33.47 -1.55
N PHE A 134 9.87 -33.39 -0.88
CA PHE A 134 9.76 -32.91 0.52
C PHE A 134 9.59 -34.10 1.47
N ASP A 135 9.96 -33.86 2.74
CA ASP A 135 9.61 -34.79 3.79
C ASP A 135 8.09 -34.92 3.94
N THR A 136 7.61 -36.12 4.27
CA THR A 136 6.19 -36.41 4.43
C THR A 136 5.61 -35.58 5.57
N SER A 137 4.43 -34.99 5.36
CA SER A 137 3.66 -34.26 6.38
C SER A 137 2.22 -34.74 6.39
N GLU A 138 1.53 -34.52 7.52
CA GLU A 138 0.10 -34.85 7.67
C GLU A 138 -0.76 -34.13 6.62
N ARG A 139 -0.47 -32.85 6.36
CA ARG A 139 -1.23 -32.06 5.37
C ARG A 139 -0.92 -32.48 3.93
N GLY A 140 0.36 -32.80 3.63
CA GLY A 140 0.83 -33.07 2.26
C GLY A 140 0.51 -31.94 1.32
N GLU A 141 -0.10 -32.25 0.19
CA GLU A 141 -0.46 -31.29 -0.86
C GLU A 141 -1.84 -30.64 -0.65
N GLY A 142 -2.50 -30.89 0.50
CA GLY A 142 -3.83 -30.38 0.79
C GLY A 142 -3.91 -28.84 0.81
N GLY A 143 -4.87 -28.31 0.08
CA GLY A 143 -5.12 -26.85 0.00
C GLY A 143 -6.44 -26.58 -0.70
N PHE A 144 -6.75 -25.30 -0.92
CA PHE A 144 -7.94 -24.85 -1.64
C PHE A 144 -9.26 -25.45 -1.12
N GLY A 145 -9.40 -25.50 0.22
CA GLY A 145 -10.60 -26.03 0.85
C GLY A 145 -10.62 -27.54 1.00
N SER A 146 -9.48 -28.22 0.86
CA SER A 146 -9.38 -29.68 1.05
C SER A 146 -9.81 -30.13 2.44
N THR A 147 -9.80 -29.24 3.46
CA THR A 147 -10.31 -29.50 4.80
C THR A 147 -11.83 -29.29 4.93
N GLY A 148 -12.49 -28.82 3.87
CA GLY A 148 -13.93 -28.60 3.83
C GLY A 148 -14.37 -27.32 4.55
N LYS A 149 -15.71 -27.09 4.54
CA LYS A 149 -16.33 -25.94 5.22
C LYS A 149 -16.81 -26.26 6.64
N HIS A 150 -16.70 -27.49 7.04
CA HIS A 150 -17.27 -27.96 8.30
C HIS A 150 -16.21 -28.55 9.21
#